data_a7bb625bf400b52a9fe581a99e463f4f
#
_entry.id   a7bb625bf400b52a9fe581a99e463f4f
#
_cell.length_a   1.000
_cell.length_b   1.000
_cell.length_c   1.000
_cell.angle_alpha   90.00
_cell.angle_beta   90.00
_cell.angle_gamma   90.00
#
_symmetry.space_group_name_H-M   'P 1'
#
loop_
_entity.id
_entity.type
_entity.pdbx_description
1 polymer ?
#
loop_
_entity_poly.entity_id
_entity_poly.type
_entity_poly.pdbx_seq_one_letter_code
_entity_poly.pdbx_strand_id
1 'polypeptide(L)'
;MIVTDKFVFVHFPRTGGTFITDVIMKFFPAAQEIGYHLPRYLLPKEYSHLPVLGAVRNPWEFYVSWYYHVWPRDAATPLTSWLTENGTQQFKGATRNALNLGTDNDRLDALIEKLPDEVDYRMRNIPNITKDSLQKIRGTGVGYYTFRFNHLFGNADEVSFCRQERLRADLIHFLERIGAASDEIRAHILESEKKNTADHSHYSSYYTPELAELVSIRDRAVIERFGYTFEPASTAHNANMNP
;
A
#
# COMPACT_ATOMS: atom_id res chain seq x y z
N MET A 1 4.81 6.87 9.39
CA MET A 1 6.07 6.23 9.88
C MET A 1 6.01 6.18 11.39
N ILE A 2 6.35 5.03 11.95
CA ILE A 2 6.49 4.86 13.41
C ILE A 2 7.95 4.50 13.67
N VAL A 3 8.56 5.15 14.65
CA VAL A 3 9.89 4.82 15.15
C VAL A 3 9.78 4.17 16.52
N THR A 4 10.61 3.17 16.77
CA THR A 4 10.77 2.50 18.07
C THR A 4 12.24 2.54 18.49
N ASP A 5 12.57 1.97 19.61
CA ASP A 5 13.97 1.74 20.02
C ASP A 5 14.65 0.56 19.29
N LYS A 6 13.89 -0.22 18.49
CA LYS A 6 14.37 -1.44 17.81
C LYS A 6 14.32 -1.37 16.30
N PHE A 7 13.33 -0.66 15.74
CA PHE A 7 13.09 -0.62 14.30
C PHE A 7 12.21 0.58 13.91
N VAL A 8 12.16 0.84 12.61
CA VAL A 8 11.28 1.84 12.00
C VAL A 8 10.24 1.13 11.14
N PHE A 9 8.97 1.54 11.24
CA PHE A 9 7.89 1.06 10.38
C PHE A 9 7.44 2.15 9.41
N VAL A 10 7.57 1.88 8.11
CA VAL A 10 7.06 2.74 7.03
C VAL A 10 5.72 2.19 6.57
N HIS A 11 4.65 2.92 6.87
CA HIS A 11 3.28 2.49 6.60
C HIS A 11 2.89 2.78 5.14
N PHE A 12 2.78 1.75 4.32
CA PHE A 12 2.18 1.84 2.99
C PHE A 12 0.65 1.64 3.09
N PRO A 13 -0.17 2.53 2.49
CA PRO A 13 -1.63 2.41 2.55
C PRO A 13 -2.13 1.07 1.99
N ARG A 14 -3.17 0.49 2.57
CA ARG A 14 -3.88 -0.71 2.09
C ARG A 14 -3.08 -2.00 2.04
N THR A 15 -1.98 -2.10 2.76
CA THR A 15 -1.11 -3.27 2.83
C THR A 15 -1.11 -3.98 4.20
N GLY A 16 -2.13 -3.73 5.05
CA GLY A 16 -2.22 -4.32 6.39
C GLY A 16 -1.53 -3.50 7.49
N GLY A 17 -1.05 -2.30 7.16
CA GLY A 17 -0.27 -1.46 8.09
C GLY A 17 -1.00 -1.07 9.37
N THR A 18 -2.33 -1.00 9.40
CA THR A 18 -3.09 -0.75 10.63
C THR A 18 -2.86 -1.84 11.67
N PHE A 19 -2.86 -3.10 11.26
CA PHE A 19 -2.58 -4.22 12.17
C PHE A 19 -1.16 -4.14 12.73
N ILE A 20 -0.16 -3.86 11.87
CA ILE A 20 1.23 -3.67 12.32
C ILE A 20 1.33 -2.51 13.30
N THR A 21 0.68 -1.38 13.01
CA THR A 21 0.63 -0.21 13.90
C THR A 21 0.07 -0.59 15.28
N ASP A 22 -1.04 -1.34 15.33
CA ASP A 22 -1.65 -1.75 16.59
C ASP A 22 -0.71 -2.63 17.44
N VAL A 23 -0.01 -3.57 16.79
CA VAL A 23 1.02 -4.40 17.47
C VAL A 23 2.15 -3.52 18.00
N ILE A 24 2.67 -2.61 17.17
CA ILE A 24 3.76 -1.72 17.59
C ILE A 24 3.34 -0.85 18.78
N MET A 25 2.22 -0.17 18.68
CA MET A 25 1.76 0.75 19.74
C MET A 25 1.41 0.02 21.04
N LYS A 26 1.05 -1.27 20.97
CA LYS A 26 0.76 -2.07 22.17
C LYS A 26 2.01 -2.57 22.88
N PHE A 27 3.02 -3.02 22.14
CA PHE A 27 4.15 -3.77 22.70
C PHE A 27 5.48 -3.04 22.72
N PHE A 28 5.57 -1.87 22.10
CA PHE A 28 6.79 -1.06 22.06
C PHE A 28 6.55 0.29 22.73
N PRO A 29 6.80 0.41 24.07
CA PRO A 29 6.48 1.63 24.82
C PRO A 29 7.16 2.89 24.31
N ALA A 30 8.33 2.74 23.66
CA ALA A 30 9.05 3.86 23.05
C ALA A 30 8.54 4.23 21.65
N ALA A 31 7.48 3.57 21.15
CA ALA A 31 6.95 3.82 19.81
C ALA A 31 6.37 5.23 19.68
N GLN A 32 6.76 5.93 18.62
CA GLN A 32 6.27 7.25 18.30
C GLN A 32 5.88 7.32 16.82
N GLU A 33 4.66 7.78 16.52
CA GLU A 33 4.26 8.10 15.16
C GLU A 33 4.82 9.50 14.81
N ILE A 34 5.82 9.54 13.92
CA ILE A 34 6.46 10.77 13.47
C ILE A 34 5.85 11.33 12.18
N GLY A 35 4.95 10.60 11.57
CA GLY A 35 4.20 11.06 10.39
C GLY A 35 3.37 9.94 9.75
N TYR A 36 2.18 10.30 9.27
CA TYR A 36 1.27 9.37 8.62
C TYR A 36 1.67 9.19 7.14
N HIS A 37 1.95 7.95 6.73
CA HIS A 37 2.48 7.62 5.38
C HIS A 37 3.71 8.46 4.99
N LEU A 38 4.55 8.79 5.98
CA LEU A 38 5.77 9.55 5.79
C LEU A 38 6.78 8.71 4.97
N PRO A 39 7.34 9.24 3.86
CA PRO A 39 8.35 8.54 3.08
C PRO A 39 9.65 8.31 3.86
N ARG A 40 10.34 7.20 3.56
CA ARG A 40 11.58 6.81 4.23
C ARG A 40 12.69 7.86 4.12
N TYR A 41 12.78 8.60 3.01
CA TYR A 41 13.82 9.64 2.84
C TYR A 41 13.67 10.82 3.82
N LEU A 42 12.53 10.93 4.51
CA LEU A 42 12.28 11.89 5.58
C LEU A 42 12.54 11.30 6.98
N LEU A 43 13.11 10.09 7.07
CA LEU A 43 13.50 9.51 8.35
C LEU A 43 14.58 10.37 9.01
N PRO A 44 14.40 10.83 10.27
CA PRO A 44 15.43 11.57 10.99
C PRO A 44 16.72 10.74 11.13
N LYS A 45 17.87 11.43 11.03
CA LYS A 45 19.20 10.79 11.00
C LYS A 45 19.49 9.93 12.23
N GLU A 46 18.97 10.30 13.38
CA GLU A 46 19.13 9.56 14.64
C GLU A 46 18.57 8.14 14.57
N TYR A 47 17.59 7.88 13.69
CA TYR A 47 16.98 6.54 13.49
C TYR A 47 17.53 5.79 12.27
N SER A 48 18.47 6.38 11.52
CA SER A 48 18.95 5.80 10.26
C SER A 48 19.70 4.45 10.42
N HIS A 49 20.15 4.16 11.64
CA HIS A 49 20.82 2.90 11.98
C HIS A 49 19.86 1.74 12.27
N LEU A 50 18.58 2.03 12.43
CA LEU A 50 17.58 1.02 12.78
C LEU A 50 17.10 0.24 11.54
N PRO A 51 16.81 -1.08 11.68
CA PRO A 51 16.20 -1.84 10.61
C PRO A 51 14.83 -1.26 10.24
N VAL A 52 14.51 -1.26 8.95
CA VAL A 52 13.25 -0.70 8.42
C VAL A 52 12.32 -1.84 8.03
N LEU A 53 11.08 -1.75 8.52
CA LEU A 53 9.96 -2.61 8.17
C LEU A 53 8.99 -1.87 7.25
N GLY A 54 8.59 -2.51 6.17
CA GLY A 54 7.48 -2.11 5.30
C GLY A 54 6.42 -3.19 5.20
N ALA A 55 5.32 -2.89 4.54
CA ALA A 55 4.34 -3.90 4.16
C ALA A 55 3.95 -3.70 2.70
N VAL A 56 3.70 -4.82 2.00
CA VAL A 56 3.29 -4.85 0.59
C VAL A 56 2.08 -5.76 0.41
N ARG A 57 1.44 -5.65 -0.71
CA ARG A 57 0.26 -6.44 -1.09
C ARG A 57 0.32 -6.77 -2.56
N ASN A 58 -0.31 -7.86 -2.97
CA ASN A 58 -0.52 -8.17 -4.38
C ASN A 58 -1.10 -6.96 -5.12
N PRO A 59 -0.45 -6.44 -6.20
CA PRO A 59 -0.88 -5.21 -6.88
C PRO A 59 -2.32 -5.25 -7.39
N TRP A 60 -2.78 -6.38 -7.92
CA TRP A 60 -4.17 -6.52 -8.37
C TRP A 60 -5.16 -6.40 -7.20
N GLU A 61 -4.85 -7.01 -6.08
CA GLU A 61 -5.67 -6.92 -4.87
C GLU A 61 -5.59 -5.52 -4.23
N PHE A 62 -4.44 -4.85 -4.37
CA PHE A 62 -4.27 -3.47 -3.91
C PHE A 62 -5.23 -2.52 -4.60
N TYR A 63 -5.34 -2.53 -5.94
CA TYR A 63 -6.24 -1.62 -6.65
C TYR A 63 -7.71 -1.85 -6.27
N VAL A 64 -8.15 -3.09 -6.07
CA VAL A 64 -9.51 -3.39 -5.58
C VAL A 64 -9.69 -2.81 -4.17
N SER A 65 -8.79 -3.14 -3.24
CA SER A 65 -8.86 -2.64 -1.88
C SER A 65 -8.77 -1.11 -1.80
N TRP A 66 -7.94 -0.50 -2.65
CA TRP A 66 -7.81 0.94 -2.73
C TRP A 66 -9.11 1.57 -3.22
N TYR A 67 -9.67 1.13 -4.33
CA TYR A 67 -10.89 1.67 -4.91
C TYR A 67 -12.06 1.61 -3.93
N TYR A 68 -12.37 0.43 -3.37
CA TYR A 68 -13.52 0.26 -2.48
C TYR A 68 -13.36 0.89 -1.09
N HIS A 69 -12.14 1.21 -0.69
CA HIS A 69 -11.91 1.87 0.58
C HIS A 69 -11.77 3.38 0.45
N VAL A 70 -10.98 3.83 -0.52
CA VAL A 70 -10.62 5.25 -0.65
C VAL A 70 -11.73 6.03 -1.35
N TRP A 71 -12.30 5.48 -2.42
CA TRP A 71 -13.34 6.17 -3.17
C TRP A 71 -14.50 6.69 -2.30
N PRO A 72 -15.14 5.90 -1.43
CA PRO A 72 -16.26 6.39 -0.64
C PRO A 72 -15.90 7.44 0.41
N ARG A 73 -14.63 7.48 0.85
CA ARG A 73 -14.16 8.33 1.94
C ARG A 73 -13.49 9.60 1.47
N ASP A 74 -12.71 9.51 0.41
CA ASP A 74 -11.80 10.56 -0.06
C ASP A 74 -12.18 11.06 -1.47
N ALA A 75 -13.44 10.93 -1.87
CA ALA A 75 -13.95 11.30 -3.19
C ALA A 75 -13.60 12.75 -3.58
N ALA A 76 -13.52 13.65 -2.61
CA ALA A 76 -13.21 15.07 -2.82
C ALA A 76 -11.71 15.37 -2.94
N THR A 77 -10.81 14.39 -2.69
CA THR A 77 -9.37 14.68 -2.85
C THR A 77 -9.00 14.83 -4.32
N PRO A 78 -8.06 15.72 -4.68
CA PRO A 78 -7.67 15.95 -6.07
C PRO A 78 -7.29 14.65 -6.81
N LEU A 79 -6.53 13.77 -6.16
CA LEU A 79 -6.10 12.50 -6.75
C LEU A 79 -7.29 11.56 -6.99
N THR A 80 -8.16 11.37 -6.00
CA THR A 80 -9.31 10.46 -6.12
C THR A 80 -10.30 10.99 -7.15
N SER A 81 -10.61 12.28 -7.09
CA SER A 81 -11.46 12.97 -8.06
C SER A 81 -10.94 12.81 -9.49
N TRP A 82 -9.62 12.97 -9.69
CA TRP A 82 -8.97 12.79 -10.99
C TRP A 82 -9.04 11.34 -11.48
N LEU A 83 -8.68 10.37 -10.63
CA LEU A 83 -8.66 8.94 -10.98
C LEU A 83 -10.06 8.42 -11.35
N THR A 84 -11.08 8.91 -10.68
CA THR A 84 -12.47 8.50 -10.87
C THR A 84 -13.27 9.43 -11.78
N GLU A 85 -12.62 10.45 -12.35
CA GLU A 85 -13.26 11.49 -13.18
C GLU A 85 -14.51 12.07 -12.47
N ASN A 86 -14.28 12.58 -11.26
CA ASN A 86 -15.34 13.11 -10.37
C ASN A 86 -16.46 12.09 -10.06
N GLY A 87 -16.11 10.79 -9.99
CA GLY A 87 -17.05 9.74 -9.63
C GLY A 87 -17.78 9.09 -10.80
N THR A 88 -17.50 9.49 -12.02
CA THR A 88 -18.10 8.87 -13.20
C THR A 88 -17.48 7.53 -13.56
N GLN A 89 -16.21 7.33 -13.23
CA GLN A 89 -15.49 6.08 -13.49
C GLN A 89 -15.69 5.06 -12.37
N GLN A 90 -16.13 3.88 -12.77
CA GLN A 90 -16.14 2.71 -11.90
C GLN A 90 -14.72 2.09 -11.78
N PHE A 91 -14.59 1.00 -11.02
CA PHE A 91 -13.33 0.33 -10.72
C PHE A 91 -12.40 0.20 -11.94
N LYS A 92 -12.90 -0.32 -13.06
CA LYS A 92 -12.07 -0.60 -14.25
C LYS A 92 -11.51 0.68 -14.86
N GLY A 93 -12.30 1.74 -14.94
CA GLY A 93 -11.86 3.05 -15.45
C GLY A 93 -10.88 3.73 -14.50
N ALA A 94 -11.21 3.78 -13.21
CA ALA A 94 -10.35 4.37 -12.19
C ALA A 94 -8.98 3.66 -12.11
N THR A 95 -8.97 2.31 -12.17
CA THR A 95 -7.74 1.53 -12.19
C THR A 95 -6.92 1.79 -13.46
N ARG A 96 -7.55 1.87 -14.63
CA ARG A 96 -6.85 2.22 -15.89
C ARG A 96 -6.24 3.60 -15.81
N ASN A 97 -6.94 4.59 -15.24
CA ASN A 97 -6.41 5.93 -15.02
C ASN A 97 -5.19 5.89 -14.08
N ALA A 98 -5.25 5.13 -12.99
CA ALA A 98 -4.12 4.96 -12.06
C ALA A 98 -2.89 4.30 -12.72
N LEU A 99 -3.11 3.31 -13.60
CA LEU A 99 -2.04 2.62 -14.34
C LEU A 99 -1.39 3.50 -15.42
N ASN A 100 -2.12 4.46 -15.97
CA ASN A 100 -1.65 5.35 -17.01
C ASN A 100 -1.30 6.75 -16.50
N LEU A 101 -1.25 6.97 -15.20
CA LEU A 101 -1.01 8.28 -14.60
C LEU A 101 0.26 8.98 -15.11
N GLY A 102 1.33 8.23 -15.34
CA GLY A 102 2.61 8.77 -15.81
C GLY A 102 2.76 8.85 -17.34
N THR A 103 1.76 8.43 -18.11
CA THR A 103 1.83 8.38 -19.59
C THR A 103 0.98 9.43 -20.30
N ASP A 104 0.01 10.02 -19.59
CA ASP A 104 -0.83 11.11 -20.10
C ASP A 104 -0.37 12.44 -19.47
N ASN A 105 0.49 13.14 -20.18
CA ASN A 105 1.13 14.36 -19.66
C ASN A 105 0.13 15.48 -19.37
N ASP A 106 -0.84 15.71 -20.24
CA ASP A 106 -1.80 16.81 -20.09
C ASP A 106 -2.69 16.59 -18.85
N ARG A 107 -3.14 15.35 -18.68
CA ARG A 107 -3.91 14.97 -17.49
C ARG A 107 -3.08 14.98 -16.23
N LEU A 108 -1.81 14.57 -16.32
CA LEU A 108 -0.87 14.62 -15.19
C LEU A 108 -0.63 16.07 -14.74
N ASP A 109 -0.41 16.99 -15.68
CA ASP A 109 -0.22 18.42 -15.38
C ASP A 109 -1.44 19.01 -14.67
N ALA A 110 -2.64 18.74 -15.19
CA ALA A 110 -3.88 19.19 -14.56
C ALA A 110 -4.09 18.64 -13.14
N LEU A 111 -3.56 17.45 -12.83
CA LEU A 111 -3.58 16.92 -11.46
C LEU A 111 -2.51 17.57 -10.58
N ILE A 112 -1.29 17.72 -11.10
CA ILE A 112 -0.16 18.34 -10.37
C ILE A 112 -0.53 19.76 -9.91
N GLU A 113 -1.17 20.55 -10.75
CA GLU A 113 -1.61 21.91 -10.38
C GLU A 113 -2.52 21.96 -9.15
N LYS A 114 -3.31 20.90 -8.92
CA LYS A 114 -4.24 20.79 -7.78
C LYS A 114 -3.62 20.25 -6.51
N LEU A 115 -2.39 19.77 -6.57
CA LEU A 115 -1.70 19.22 -5.39
C LEU A 115 -1.02 20.34 -4.59
N PRO A 116 -0.77 20.11 -3.30
CA PRO A 116 0.00 21.03 -2.49
C PRO A 116 1.50 20.96 -2.83
N ASP A 117 2.21 22.05 -2.59
CA ASP A 117 3.68 22.10 -2.69
C ASP A 117 4.33 21.33 -1.52
N GLU A 118 3.72 21.38 -0.34
CA GLU A 118 4.18 20.72 0.88
C GLU A 118 3.04 19.95 1.55
N VAL A 119 3.39 18.91 2.30
CA VAL A 119 2.45 18.08 3.06
C VAL A 119 2.87 18.04 4.53
N ASP A 120 1.95 18.37 5.44
CA ASP A 120 2.12 18.07 6.86
C ASP A 120 1.75 16.61 7.15
N TYR A 121 2.75 15.75 7.20
CA TYR A 121 2.55 14.31 7.46
C TYR A 121 1.99 13.97 8.85
N ARG A 122 1.84 14.95 9.76
CA ARG A 122 1.14 14.74 11.04
C ARG A 122 -0.38 14.67 10.86
N MET A 123 -0.89 15.18 9.74
CA MET A 123 -2.32 15.12 9.40
C MET A 123 -2.66 13.83 8.65
N ARG A 124 -3.80 13.20 9.00
CA ARG A 124 -4.18 11.88 8.46
C ARG A 124 -5.06 11.92 7.21
N ASN A 125 -5.74 13.01 6.93
CA ASN A 125 -6.79 13.08 5.90
C ASN A 125 -6.39 13.95 4.70
N ILE A 126 -5.09 14.01 4.39
CA ILE A 126 -4.57 14.76 3.25
C ILE A 126 -3.84 13.84 2.28
N PRO A 127 -3.78 14.20 0.98
CA PRO A 127 -2.95 13.48 0.03
C PRO A 127 -1.48 13.57 0.50
N ASN A 128 -0.85 12.42 0.75
CA ASN A 128 0.57 12.36 1.11
C ASN A 128 1.43 12.38 -0.16
N ILE A 129 1.09 13.26 -1.09
CA ILE A 129 1.73 13.43 -2.40
C ILE A 129 1.76 14.93 -2.67
N THR A 130 2.95 15.46 -2.95
CA THR A 130 3.17 16.85 -3.37
C THR A 130 3.29 16.94 -4.88
N LYS A 131 3.26 18.16 -5.41
CA LYS A 131 3.56 18.43 -6.84
C LYS A 131 4.89 17.80 -7.25
N ASP A 132 5.97 18.08 -6.51
CA ASP A 132 7.31 17.55 -6.81
C ASP A 132 7.34 16.02 -6.76
N SER A 133 6.67 15.39 -5.78
CA SER A 133 6.67 13.94 -5.69
C SER A 133 5.92 13.28 -6.85
N LEU A 134 4.77 13.84 -7.27
CA LEU A 134 3.99 13.28 -8.38
C LEU A 134 4.65 13.50 -9.73
N GLN A 135 5.36 14.63 -9.90
CA GLN A 135 6.13 14.91 -11.13
C GLN A 135 7.09 13.76 -11.49
N LYS A 136 7.60 13.03 -10.50
CA LYS A 136 8.54 11.92 -10.68
C LYS A 136 7.96 10.70 -11.40
N ILE A 137 6.63 10.60 -11.56
CA ILE A 137 6.01 9.51 -12.33
C ILE A 137 6.05 9.78 -13.84
N ARG A 138 6.26 11.03 -14.25
CA ARG A 138 6.22 11.45 -15.67
C ARG A 138 7.18 10.63 -16.52
N GLY A 139 6.64 10.02 -17.57
CA GLY A 139 7.41 9.25 -18.55
C GLY A 139 8.02 7.95 -18.03
N THR A 140 7.79 7.57 -16.78
CA THR A 140 8.35 6.33 -16.22
C THR A 140 7.63 5.07 -16.71
N GLY A 141 6.40 5.20 -17.18
CA GLY A 141 5.57 4.07 -17.58
C GLY A 141 5.13 3.16 -16.45
N VAL A 142 5.41 3.48 -15.17
CA VAL A 142 4.98 2.68 -14.02
C VAL A 142 3.55 3.02 -13.60
N GLY A 143 2.86 2.04 -12.99
CA GLY A 143 1.54 2.25 -12.39
C GLY A 143 1.61 2.97 -11.05
N TYR A 144 0.43 3.40 -10.58
CA TYR A 144 0.32 4.14 -9.32
C TYR A 144 0.83 3.35 -8.11
N TYR A 145 0.65 2.02 -8.07
CA TYR A 145 1.18 1.20 -7.00
C TYR A 145 2.71 1.25 -6.92
N THR A 146 3.38 0.99 -8.04
CA THR A 146 4.86 1.05 -8.13
C THR A 146 5.38 2.45 -7.83
N PHE A 147 4.71 3.50 -8.34
CA PHE A 147 5.06 4.87 -7.98
C PHE A 147 4.98 5.11 -6.47
N ARG A 148 3.89 4.71 -5.82
CA ARG A 148 3.71 4.86 -4.35
C ARG A 148 4.75 4.05 -3.57
N PHE A 149 5.05 2.84 -4.03
CA PHE A 149 6.08 2.00 -3.44
C PHE A 149 7.45 2.71 -3.48
N ASN A 150 7.85 3.19 -4.65
CA ASN A 150 9.12 3.89 -4.82
C ASN A 150 9.17 5.21 -4.02
N HIS A 151 8.07 5.95 -3.98
CA HIS A 151 7.96 7.19 -3.20
C HIS A 151 8.16 6.93 -1.70
N LEU A 152 7.55 5.88 -1.15
CA LEU A 152 7.61 5.59 0.28
C LEU A 152 8.92 4.94 0.71
N PHE A 153 9.47 4.04 -0.09
CA PHE A 153 10.60 3.21 0.33
C PHE A 153 11.93 3.61 -0.31
N GLY A 154 11.93 4.26 -1.48
CA GLY A 154 13.15 4.60 -2.21
C GLY A 154 13.96 3.35 -2.56
N ASN A 155 15.23 3.27 -2.12
CA ASN A 155 16.02 2.03 -2.21
C ASN A 155 15.45 0.98 -1.24
N ALA A 156 14.65 0.08 -1.79
CA ALA A 156 13.93 -0.92 -1.01
C ALA A 156 14.79 -2.15 -0.62
N ASP A 157 16.07 -2.23 -1.02
CA ASP A 157 16.94 -3.38 -0.71
C ASP A 157 17.29 -3.45 0.78
N GLU A 158 17.24 -2.31 1.46
CA GLU A 158 17.48 -2.19 2.91
C GLU A 158 16.19 -2.30 3.74
N VAL A 159 15.06 -2.62 3.12
CA VAL A 159 13.77 -2.71 3.80
C VAL A 159 13.32 -4.15 3.89
N SER A 160 12.90 -4.56 5.08
CA SER A 160 12.22 -5.85 5.27
C SER A 160 10.74 -5.68 5.02
N PHE A 161 10.12 -6.60 4.31
CA PHE A 161 8.72 -6.48 3.95
C PHE A 161 7.87 -7.62 4.50
N CYS A 162 6.75 -7.26 5.13
CA CYS A 162 5.64 -8.18 5.36
C CYS A 162 4.71 -8.16 4.14
N ARG A 163 4.34 -9.33 3.64
CA ARG A 163 3.30 -9.46 2.63
C ARG A 163 1.93 -9.51 3.32
N GLN A 164 0.98 -8.74 2.84
CA GLN A 164 -0.36 -8.68 3.42
C GLN A 164 -1.01 -10.08 3.48
N GLU A 165 -0.75 -10.92 2.48
CA GLU A 165 -1.24 -12.28 2.36
C GLU A 165 -0.69 -13.23 3.45
N ARG A 166 0.48 -12.91 4.03
CA ARG A 166 1.13 -13.67 5.13
C ARG A 166 1.54 -12.77 6.29
N LEU A 167 0.81 -11.67 6.49
CA LEU A 167 1.19 -10.55 7.34
C LEU A 167 1.66 -10.98 8.74
N ARG A 168 0.95 -11.93 9.36
CA ARG A 168 1.25 -12.39 10.72
C ARG A 168 2.57 -13.15 10.78
N ALA A 169 2.76 -14.10 9.87
CA ALA A 169 3.97 -14.90 9.82
C ALA A 169 5.20 -14.04 9.49
N ASP A 170 5.08 -13.13 8.51
CA ASP A 170 6.16 -12.25 8.11
C ASP A 170 6.51 -11.25 9.22
N LEU A 171 5.51 -10.73 9.97
CA LEU A 171 5.75 -9.83 11.10
C LEU A 171 6.46 -10.57 12.26
N ILE A 172 6.03 -11.77 12.62
CA ILE A 172 6.70 -12.58 13.64
C ILE A 172 8.15 -12.83 13.22
N HIS A 173 8.37 -13.29 12.00
CA HIS A 173 9.72 -13.56 11.48
C HIS A 173 10.62 -12.31 11.53
N PHE A 174 10.11 -11.15 11.16
CA PHE A 174 10.87 -9.89 11.26
C PHE A 174 11.25 -9.60 12.71
N LEU A 175 10.29 -9.66 13.65
CA LEU A 175 10.52 -9.38 15.07
C LEU A 175 11.50 -10.37 15.71
N GLU A 176 11.46 -11.66 15.32
CA GLU A 176 12.43 -12.66 15.73
C GLU A 176 13.84 -12.32 15.29
N ARG A 177 13.99 -11.97 14.02
CA ARG A 177 15.28 -11.64 13.43
C ARG A 177 15.98 -10.46 14.10
N ILE A 178 15.21 -9.48 14.59
CA ILE A 178 15.76 -8.32 15.31
C ILE A 178 15.79 -8.51 16.83
N GLY A 179 15.47 -9.70 17.34
CA GLY A 179 15.44 -9.99 18.78
C GLY A 179 14.37 -9.24 19.56
N ALA A 180 13.25 -8.91 18.90
CA ALA A 180 12.14 -8.16 19.50
C ALA A 180 10.84 -8.99 19.67
N ALA A 181 10.84 -10.28 19.36
CA ALA A 181 9.70 -11.17 19.55
C ALA A 181 9.70 -11.77 20.97
N SER A 182 8.60 -11.59 21.70
CA SER A 182 8.29 -12.36 22.91
C SER A 182 7.14 -13.32 22.65
N ASP A 183 6.93 -14.29 23.55
CA ASP A 183 5.80 -15.23 23.44
C ASP A 183 4.46 -14.50 23.49
N GLU A 184 4.36 -13.44 24.32
CA GLU A 184 3.17 -12.60 24.39
C GLU A 184 2.89 -11.87 23.06
N ILE A 185 3.92 -11.31 22.42
CA ILE A 185 3.79 -10.66 21.11
C ILE A 185 3.34 -11.68 20.05
N ARG A 186 3.94 -12.89 20.04
CA ARG A 186 3.57 -13.95 19.10
C ARG A 186 2.11 -14.38 19.29
N ALA A 187 1.70 -14.67 20.52
CA ALA A 187 0.33 -15.04 20.85
C ALA A 187 -0.64 -13.95 20.38
N HIS A 188 -0.37 -12.69 20.70
CA HIS A 188 -1.21 -11.58 20.26
C HIS A 188 -1.32 -11.47 18.74
N ILE A 189 -0.20 -11.59 18.02
CA ILE A 189 -0.21 -11.53 16.55
C ILE A 189 -1.05 -12.67 15.96
N LEU A 190 -0.97 -13.88 16.52
CA LEU A 190 -1.68 -15.05 16.01
C LEU A 190 -3.18 -15.02 16.34
N GLU A 191 -3.55 -14.58 17.53
CA GLU A 191 -4.91 -14.65 18.07
C GLU A 191 -5.78 -13.42 17.74
N SER A 192 -5.17 -12.27 17.42
CA SER A 192 -5.91 -11.05 17.11
C SER A 192 -6.87 -11.25 15.93
N GLU A 193 -8.05 -10.68 16.01
CA GLU A 193 -9.02 -10.68 14.92
C GLU A 193 -8.48 -9.92 13.68
N LYS A 194 -8.95 -10.31 12.50
CA LYS A 194 -8.65 -9.57 11.26
C LYS A 194 -9.36 -8.23 11.32
N LYS A 195 -8.61 -7.13 11.18
CA LYS A 195 -9.14 -5.76 11.12
C LYS A 195 -9.25 -5.28 9.66
N ASN A 196 -10.24 -4.44 9.40
CA ASN A 196 -10.44 -3.77 8.11
C ASN A 196 -10.55 -4.73 6.91
N THR A 197 -11.19 -5.88 7.09
CA THR A 197 -11.60 -6.74 5.98
C THR A 197 -12.68 -6.00 5.19
N ALA A 198 -12.40 -5.66 3.93
CA ALA A 198 -13.44 -5.17 3.04
C ALA A 198 -14.30 -6.36 2.60
N ASP A 199 -15.61 -6.20 2.69
CA ASP A 199 -16.57 -7.18 2.17
C ASP A 199 -16.66 -7.01 0.65
N HIS A 200 -15.79 -7.69 -0.08
CA HIS A 200 -15.80 -7.72 -1.54
C HIS A 200 -15.46 -9.13 -2.05
N SER A 201 -15.94 -9.45 -3.23
CA SER A 201 -15.61 -10.69 -3.94
C SER A 201 -14.10 -10.84 -4.16
N HIS A 202 -13.65 -12.03 -4.53
CA HIS A 202 -12.25 -12.24 -4.87
C HIS A 202 -11.79 -11.23 -5.92
N TYR A 203 -10.59 -10.66 -5.74
CA TYR A 203 -10.11 -9.52 -6.53
C TYR A 203 -10.15 -9.76 -8.04
N SER A 204 -9.91 -10.99 -8.49
CA SER A 204 -9.88 -11.31 -9.92
C SER A 204 -11.22 -11.10 -10.64
N SER A 205 -12.35 -11.14 -9.92
CA SER A 205 -13.68 -10.92 -10.50
C SER A 205 -13.91 -9.49 -11.00
N TYR A 206 -13.07 -8.54 -10.58
CA TYR A 206 -13.14 -7.13 -10.98
C TYR A 206 -12.38 -6.82 -12.27
N TYR A 207 -11.52 -7.74 -12.72
CA TYR A 207 -10.61 -7.54 -13.85
C TYR A 207 -11.13 -8.12 -15.15
N THR A 208 -10.86 -7.44 -16.26
CA THR A 208 -10.80 -8.08 -17.57
C THR A 208 -9.37 -8.59 -17.80
N PRO A 209 -9.15 -9.56 -18.73
CA PRO A 209 -7.80 -10.04 -19.06
C PRO A 209 -6.84 -8.88 -19.42
N GLU A 210 -7.30 -7.92 -20.22
CA GLU A 210 -6.50 -6.77 -20.66
C GLU A 210 -6.13 -5.84 -19.50
N LEU A 211 -7.04 -5.63 -18.53
CA LEU A 211 -6.76 -4.80 -17.37
C LEU A 211 -5.80 -5.51 -16.41
N ALA A 212 -5.94 -6.83 -16.25
CA ALA A 212 -5.02 -7.62 -15.44
C ALA A 212 -3.61 -7.62 -16.04
N GLU A 213 -3.50 -7.74 -17.37
CA GLU A 213 -2.23 -7.64 -18.08
C GLU A 213 -1.62 -6.23 -17.97
N LEU A 214 -2.43 -5.17 -18.06
CA LEU A 214 -1.94 -3.80 -17.89
C LEU A 214 -1.33 -3.59 -16.50
N VAL A 215 -1.91 -4.15 -15.42
CA VAL A 215 -1.28 -4.14 -14.09
C VAL A 215 0.06 -4.86 -14.14
N SER A 216 0.14 -6.05 -14.76
CA SER A 216 1.39 -6.81 -14.85
C SER A 216 2.51 -6.05 -15.54
N ILE A 217 2.18 -5.26 -16.54
CA ILE A 217 3.14 -4.42 -17.29
C ILE A 217 3.55 -3.20 -16.46
N ARG A 218 2.57 -2.47 -15.91
CA ARG A 218 2.80 -1.18 -15.25
C ARG A 218 3.41 -1.32 -13.85
N ASP A 219 3.08 -2.38 -13.13
CA ASP A 219 3.61 -2.66 -11.79
C ASP A 219 4.62 -3.80 -11.76
N ARG A 220 5.22 -4.13 -12.93
CA ARG A 220 6.17 -5.22 -13.10
C ARG A 220 7.27 -5.25 -12.04
N ALA A 221 7.87 -4.11 -11.75
CA ALA A 221 8.99 -4.02 -10.81
C ALA A 221 8.64 -4.57 -9.41
N VAL A 222 7.45 -4.26 -8.91
CA VAL A 222 6.98 -4.77 -7.62
C VAL A 222 6.52 -6.23 -7.74
N ILE A 223 5.85 -6.57 -8.84
CA ILE A 223 5.38 -7.94 -9.12
C ILE A 223 6.56 -8.92 -9.13
N GLU A 224 7.61 -8.62 -9.89
CA GLU A 224 8.80 -9.47 -9.99
C GLU A 224 9.57 -9.52 -8.67
N ARG A 225 9.75 -8.37 -7.99
CA ARG A 225 10.47 -8.31 -6.72
C ARG A 225 9.86 -9.20 -5.65
N PHE A 226 8.53 -9.27 -5.58
CA PHE A 226 7.83 -10.05 -4.56
C PHE A 226 7.25 -11.37 -5.10
N GLY A 227 7.41 -11.68 -6.38
CA GLY A 227 6.91 -12.92 -7.00
C GLY A 227 5.39 -13.02 -6.97
N TYR A 228 4.68 -11.89 -7.18
CA TYR A 228 3.22 -11.90 -7.25
C TYR A 228 2.73 -12.46 -8.58
N THR A 229 1.59 -13.13 -8.53
CA THR A 229 0.87 -13.66 -9.70
C THR A 229 -0.59 -13.23 -9.66
N PHE A 230 -1.20 -13.13 -10.84
CA PHE A 230 -2.65 -12.96 -10.93
C PHE A 230 -3.32 -14.33 -10.76
N GLU A 231 -4.07 -14.50 -9.68
CA GLU A 231 -4.78 -15.75 -9.39
C GLU A 231 -6.26 -15.60 -9.76
N PRO A 232 -6.78 -16.38 -10.73
CA PRO A 232 -8.20 -16.40 -11.01
C PRO A 232 -8.96 -16.95 -9.80
N ALA A 233 -10.20 -16.48 -9.58
CA ALA A 233 -11.07 -17.08 -8.57
C ALA A 233 -11.19 -18.58 -8.86
N SER A 234 -10.81 -19.42 -7.90
CA SER A 234 -10.95 -20.85 -8.08
C SER A 234 -12.43 -21.20 -8.27
N THR A 235 -12.75 -22.00 -9.27
CA THR A 235 -14.10 -22.56 -9.53
C THR A 235 -14.51 -23.62 -8.49
N ALA A 236 -13.83 -23.67 -7.36
CA ALA A 236 -14.00 -24.68 -6.29
C ALA A 236 -15.28 -24.52 -5.46
N HIS A 237 -16.31 -23.80 -5.90
CA HIS A 237 -17.58 -23.70 -5.17
C HIS A 237 -18.73 -24.57 -5.69
N ASN A 238 -18.49 -25.46 -6.67
CA ASN A 238 -19.53 -26.34 -7.24
C ASN A 238 -19.43 -27.82 -6.86
N ALA A 239 -18.65 -28.19 -5.86
CA ALA A 239 -18.52 -29.61 -5.47
C ALA A 239 -19.40 -30.06 -4.27
N ASN A 240 -20.20 -29.17 -3.67
CA ASN A 240 -21.04 -29.50 -2.51
C ASN A 240 -22.55 -29.23 -2.71
N MET A 241 -23.05 -29.36 -3.93
CA MET A 241 -24.48 -29.51 -4.16
C MET A 241 -24.72 -30.72 -5.04
N ASN A 242 -24.70 -31.87 -4.44
CA ASN A 242 -25.45 -33.05 -4.92
C ASN A 242 -25.79 -33.98 -3.76
N PRO A 243 -26.92 -34.65 -3.83
CA PRO A 243 -28.00 -34.75 -2.83
C PRO A 243 -27.73 -35.75 -1.74
#